data_a5fc26d43ee759f2461c44ca14b0fb63
#
_entry.id   a5fc26d43ee759f2461c44ca14b0fb63
#
_cell.length_a   1.000
_cell.length_b   1.000
_cell.length_c   1.000
_cell.angle_alpha   90.00
_cell.angle_beta   90.00
_cell.angle_gamma   90.00
#
_symmetry.space_group_name_H-M   'P 1'
#
loop_
_entity.id
_entity.type
_entity.pdbx_description
1 polymer ?
#
loop_
_entity_poly.entity_id
_entity_poly.type
_entity_poly.pdbx_seq_one_letter_code
_entity_poly.pdbx_strand_id
1 'polypeptide(L)'
;MSIKGIYVADGTTKYTSADVKLVNGKIVGGKIIYGDRNLKVEAKTTPDMTVKVLAGVCSIDGVFLQNDSSFTVAITSNSSSYSRIDAIVAYISGTTFQIKVVEGTPSASH
;
A
#
# COMPACT_ATOMS: atom_id res chain seq x y z
N MET A 1 12.80 -32.79 2.69
CA MET A 1 12.44 -31.74 3.68
C MET A 1 13.69 -30.89 3.95
N SER A 2 13.51 -29.59 4.05
CA SER A 2 14.59 -28.66 4.32
C SER A 2 14.21 -27.79 5.52
N ILE A 3 15.13 -27.67 6.46
CA ILE A 3 14.92 -26.85 7.66
C ILE A 3 16.00 -25.78 7.69
N LYS A 4 15.60 -24.53 7.89
CA LYS A 4 16.49 -23.40 7.93
C LYS A 4 16.15 -22.50 9.12
N GLY A 5 17.16 -22.22 9.94
CA GLY A 5 17.03 -21.19 10.98
C GLY A 5 17.23 -19.82 10.33
N ILE A 6 16.34 -18.87 10.65
CA ILE A 6 16.42 -17.52 10.11
C ILE A 6 16.98 -16.61 11.22
N TYR A 7 18.01 -15.82 10.86
CA TYR A 7 18.76 -14.95 11.77
C TYR A 7 19.59 -15.71 12.80
N VAL A 8 19.95 -16.97 12.48
CA VAL A 8 20.90 -17.72 13.28
C VAL A 8 22.31 -17.47 12.72
N ALA A 9 23.23 -17.06 13.57
CA ALA A 9 24.59 -16.75 13.15
C ALA A 9 25.43 -18.03 13.08
N ASP A 10 25.40 -18.71 11.94
CA ASP A 10 26.17 -19.94 11.72
C ASP A 10 27.40 -19.74 10.80
N GLY A 11 27.56 -18.52 10.26
CA GLY A 11 28.69 -18.19 9.39
C GLY A 11 28.56 -18.66 7.95
N THR A 12 27.54 -19.45 7.63
CA THR A 12 27.38 -20.03 6.29
C THR A 12 26.01 -19.79 5.67
N THR A 13 24.95 -19.72 6.48
CA THR A 13 23.60 -19.54 5.95
C THR A 13 23.40 -18.12 5.41
N LYS A 14 22.90 -18.03 4.21
CA LYS A 14 22.57 -16.75 3.57
C LYS A 14 21.07 -16.51 3.67
N TYR A 15 20.71 -15.28 3.93
CA TYR A 15 19.32 -14.88 4.05
C TYR A 15 18.92 -14.06 2.82
N THR A 16 17.72 -14.35 2.30
CA THR A 16 17.19 -13.72 1.10
C THR A 16 16.07 -12.76 1.46
N SER A 17 15.63 -11.98 0.49
CA SER A 17 14.43 -11.14 0.69
C SER A 17 13.20 -11.97 1.03
N ALA A 18 13.12 -13.22 0.53
CA ALA A 18 12.02 -14.13 0.88
C ALA A 18 12.05 -14.49 2.35
N ASP A 19 13.24 -14.66 2.94
CA ASP A 19 13.39 -14.93 4.38
C ASP A 19 12.92 -13.75 5.22
N VAL A 20 13.32 -12.54 4.83
CA VAL A 20 12.90 -11.31 5.53
C VAL A 20 11.39 -11.15 5.45
N LYS A 21 10.81 -11.38 4.27
CA LYS A 21 9.38 -11.31 4.05
C LYS A 21 8.63 -12.31 4.93
N LEU A 22 9.15 -13.54 5.06
CA LEU A 22 8.54 -14.57 5.89
C LEU A 22 8.48 -14.14 7.35
N VAL A 23 9.60 -13.65 7.89
CA VAL A 23 9.68 -13.22 9.30
C VAL A 23 8.76 -12.03 9.53
N ASN A 24 8.83 -11.01 8.68
CA ASN A 24 8.01 -9.82 8.82
C ASN A 24 6.52 -10.16 8.73
N GLY A 25 6.14 -11.06 7.82
CA GLY A 25 4.76 -11.48 7.67
C GLY A 25 4.22 -12.20 8.90
N LYS A 26 5.06 -12.95 9.62
CA LYS A 26 4.64 -13.62 10.84
C LYS A 26 4.54 -12.68 12.03
N ILE A 27 5.38 -11.66 12.10
CA ILE A 27 5.36 -10.68 13.19
C ILE A 27 4.22 -9.69 13.02
N VAL A 28 4.06 -9.14 11.81
CA VAL A 28 3.12 -8.06 11.51
C VAL A 28 1.74 -8.62 11.18
N GLY A 29 1.68 -9.75 10.48
CA GLY A 29 0.44 -10.28 9.90
C GLY A 29 0.10 -9.53 8.61
N GLY A 30 -0.80 -9.97 7.88
CA GLY A 30 -1.37 -9.53 6.61
C GLY A 30 -1.02 -8.13 6.07
N LYS A 31 -2.04 -7.29 5.93
CA LYS A 31 -1.93 -5.98 5.30
C LYS A 31 -2.25 -4.91 6.34
N ILE A 32 -1.32 -4.00 6.60
CA ILE A 32 -1.44 -3.00 7.67
C ILE A 32 -0.93 -1.64 7.20
N ILE A 33 -1.70 -0.60 7.53
CA ILE A 33 -1.26 0.79 7.43
C ILE A 33 -1.01 1.28 8.86
N TYR A 34 0.17 1.85 9.10
CA TYR A 34 0.64 2.18 10.44
C TYR A 34 0.32 3.62 10.81
N GLY A 35 -0.55 3.81 11.83
CA GLY A 35 -0.83 5.12 12.38
C GLY A 35 -1.88 5.91 11.61
N ASP A 36 -2.30 7.03 12.20
CA ASP A 36 -3.47 7.77 11.74
C ASP A 36 -3.23 8.57 10.47
N ARG A 37 -1.98 9.02 10.26
CA ARG A 37 -1.66 9.89 9.14
C ARG A 37 -0.80 9.22 8.08
N ASN A 38 -0.36 7.98 8.31
CA ASN A 38 0.45 7.25 7.33
C ASN A 38 -0.37 6.95 6.09
N LEU A 39 0.10 7.41 4.93
CA LEU A 39 -0.56 7.22 3.63
C LEU A 39 -2.00 7.74 3.61
N LYS A 40 -2.33 8.68 4.49
CA LYS A 40 -3.68 9.24 4.54
C LYS A 40 -3.98 9.97 3.24
N VAL A 41 -5.19 9.75 2.73
CA VAL A 41 -5.71 10.46 1.56
C VAL A 41 -6.49 11.66 2.06
N GLU A 42 -6.17 12.84 1.55
CA GLU A 42 -6.90 14.05 1.94
C GLU A 42 -7.08 15.00 0.77
N ALA A 43 -8.05 15.90 0.92
CA ALA A 43 -8.31 16.93 -0.07
C ALA A 43 -7.15 17.93 -0.07
N LYS A 44 -6.88 18.51 -1.24
CA LYS A 44 -5.93 19.60 -1.36
C LYS A 44 -6.54 20.88 -0.80
N THR A 45 -5.67 21.83 -0.43
CA THR A 45 -6.11 23.14 0.03
C THR A 45 -7.02 23.83 -0.99
N THR A 46 -6.68 23.72 -2.29
CA THR A 46 -7.57 24.13 -3.36
C THR A 46 -8.09 22.87 -4.05
N PRO A 47 -9.34 22.47 -3.78
CA PRO A 47 -9.88 21.23 -4.34
C PRO A 47 -9.94 21.25 -5.88
N ASP A 48 -9.56 20.12 -6.48
CA ASP A 48 -9.67 19.87 -7.92
C ASP A 48 -9.89 18.36 -8.12
N MET A 49 -9.65 17.86 -9.33
CA MET A 49 -9.79 16.42 -9.64
C MET A 49 -8.54 15.62 -9.25
N THR A 50 -7.85 16.04 -8.21
CA THR A 50 -6.74 15.30 -7.61
C THR A 50 -6.90 15.27 -6.10
N VAL A 51 -6.32 14.25 -5.48
CA VAL A 51 -6.24 14.15 -4.03
C VAL A 51 -4.79 13.96 -3.63
N LYS A 52 -4.50 14.25 -2.36
CA LYS A 52 -3.14 14.15 -1.82
C LYS A 52 -3.03 12.89 -0.98
N VAL A 53 -1.96 12.12 -1.20
CA VAL A 53 -1.60 10.98 -0.37
C VAL A 53 -0.40 11.38 0.46
N LEU A 54 -0.52 11.29 1.77
CA LEU A 54 0.54 11.70 2.69
C LEU A 54 1.66 10.67 2.73
N ALA A 55 2.83 11.11 3.20
CA ALA A 55 3.94 10.21 3.49
C ALA A 55 3.54 9.17 4.53
N GLY A 56 4.18 8.02 4.51
CA GLY A 56 3.94 6.98 5.49
C GLY A 56 4.41 5.62 5.06
N VAL A 57 4.07 4.63 5.87
CA VAL A 57 4.51 3.26 5.70
C VAL A 57 3.32 2.31 5.83
N CYS A 58 3.30 1.31 4.96
CA CYS A 58 2.38 0.17 5.10
C CYS A 58 3.13 -1.13 4.88
N SER A 59 2.51 -2.24 5.23
CA SER A 59 3.06 -3.56 4.92
C SER A 59 2.03 -4.39 4.20
N ILE A 60 2.49 -5.22 3.25
CA ILE A 60 1.67 -6.18 2.53
C ILE A 60 2.41 -7.51 2.59
N ASP A 61 1.87 -8.46 3.36
CA ASP A 61 2.39 -9.83 3.47
C ASP A 61 3.90 -9.89 3.75
N GLY A 62 4.35 -9.05 4.68
CA GLY A 62 5.75 -9.02 5.11
C GLY A 62 6.66 -8.11 4.30
N VAL A 63 6.13 -7.45 3.28
CA VAL A 63 6.88 -6.48 2.48
C VAL A 63 6.42 -5.07 2.84
N PHE A 64 7.37 -4.20 3.14
CA PHE A 64 7.08 -2.83 3.58
C PHE A 64 7.19 -1.86 2.41
N LEU A 65 6.18 -1.00 2.27
CA LEU A 65 6.20 0.15 1.36
C LEU A 65 6.40 1.42 2.18
N GLN A 66 7.37 2.22 1.79
CA GLN A 66 7.56 3.54 2.35
C GLN A 66 7.33 4.60 1.27
N ASN A 67 6.43 5.52 1.56
CA ASN A 67 6.26 6.75 0.80
C ASN A 67 6.89 7.88 1.60
N ASP A 68 8.01 8.42 1.14
CA ASP A 68 8.80 9.38 1.92
C ASP A 68 8.31 10.82 1.80
N SER A 69 7.40 11.09 0.86
CA SER A 69 6.84 12.44 0.72
C SER A 69 5.43 12.36 0.14
N SER A 70 4.59 13.33 0.48
CA SER A 70 3.24 13.37 -0.07
C SER A 70 3.26 13.59 -1.59
N PHE A 71 2.26 13.05 -2.27
CA PHE A 71 2.09 13.24 -3.71
C PHE A 71 0.61 13.32 -4.05
N THR A 72 0.31 13.76 -5.27
CA THR A 72 -1.08 13.89 -5.73
C THR A 72 -1.42 12.76 -6.68
N VAL A 73 -2.69 12.35 -6.65
CA VAL A 73 -3.24 11.30 -7.50
C VAL A 73 -4.44 11.89 -8.24
N ALA A 74 -4.46 11.72 -9.56
CA ALA A 74 -5.57 12.20 -10.39
C ALA A 74 -6.77 11.26 -10.29
N ILE A 75 -7.96 11.85 -10.22
CA ILE A 75 -9.22 11.13 -10.20
C ILE A 75 -9.90 11.38 -11.54
N THR A 76 -10.28 10.32 -12.25
CA THR A 76 -10.96 10.43 -13.53
C THR A 76 -12.37 11.01 -13.34
N SER A 77 -12.77 11.93 -14.20
CA SER A 77 -14.10 12.54 -14.16
C SER A 77 -15.20 11.48 -14.28
N ASN A 78 -16.28 11.69 -13.52
CA ASN A 78 -17.46 10.85 -13.59
C ASN A 78 -18.50 11.55 -14.48
N SER A 79 -18.73 11.00 -15.69
CA SER A 79 -19.69 11.55 -16.64
C SER A 79 -21.12 11.09 -16.39
N SER A 80 -21.32 10.16 -15.44
CA SER A 80 -22.66 9.68 -15.09
C SER A 80 -23.40 10.69 -14.22
N SER A 81 -24.73 10.64 -14.22
CA SER A 81 -25.56 11.40 -13.28
C SER A 81 -25.55 10.80 -11.88
N TYR A 82 -25.06 9.58 -11.70
CA TYR A 82 -24.94 8.92 -10.40
C TYR A 82 -23.57 9.13 -9.81
N SER A 83 -23.49 9.14 -8.48
CA SER A 83 -22.22 9.24 -7.79
C SER A 83 -21.41 7.94 -7.90
N ARG A 84 -20.11 8.06 -7.72
CA ARG A 84 -19.17 6.95 -7.82
C ARG A 84 -18.24 6.99 -6.62
N ILE A 85 -17.93 5.82 -6.06
CA ILE A 85 -16.96 5.69 -4.97
C ILE A 85 -15.69 5.06 -5.56
N ASP A 86 -14.58 5.79 -5.47
CA ASP A 86 -13.27 5.32 -5.92
C ASP A 86 -12.41 4.99 -4.71
N ALA A 87 -11.50 4.03 -4.86
CA ALA A 87 -10.57 3.65 -3.81
C ALA A 87 -9.13 3.99 -4.21
N ILE A 88 -8.36 4.48 -3.25
CA ILE A 88 -6.91 4.63 -3.40
C ILE A 88 -6.29 3.40 -2.74
N VAL A 89 -5.56 2.60 -3.52
CA VAL A 89 -5.02 1.33 -3.04
C VAL A 89 -3.51 1.28 -3.21
N ALA A 90 -2.84 0.72 -2.21
CA ALA A 90 -1.44 0.34 -2.30
C ALA A 90 -1.38 -1.14 -2.68
N TYR A 91 -0.51 -1.47 -3.62
CA TYR A 91 -0.39 -2.86 -4.06
C TYR A 91 1.03 -3.17 -4.52
N ILE A 92 1.33 -4.45 -4.61
CA ILE A 92 2.61 -4.92 -5.12
C ILE A 92 2.37 -5.71 -6.42
N SER A 93 3.17 -5.39 -7.44
CA SER A 93 3.17 -6.11 -8.71
C SER A 93 4.58 -6.59 -8.98
N GLY A 94 4.80 -7.91 -8.88
CA GLY A 94 6.15 -8.47 -8.95
C GLY A 94 7.01 -7.95 -7.79
N THR A 95 8.00 -7.12 -8.10
CA THR A 95 8.87 -6.49 -7.10
C THR A 95 8.60 -5.00 -6.94
N THR A 96 7.56 -4.48 -7.60
CA THR A 96 7.27 -3.05 -7.63
C THR A 96 6.06 -2.73 -6.74
N PHE A 97 6.23 -1.79 -5.83
CA PHE A 97 5.12 -1.21 -5.06
C PHE A 97 4.55 -0.01 -5.78
N GLN A 98 3.22 0.10 -5.78
CA GLN A 98 2.53 1.21 -6.40
C GLN A 98 1.30 1.60 -5.57
N ILE A 99 0.86 2.83 -5.77
CA ILE A 99 -0.40 3.34 -5.24
C ILE A 99 -1.21 3.83 -6.42
N LYS A 100 -2.46 3.36 -6.53
CA LYS A 100 -3.30 3.69 -7.67
C LYS A 100 -4.74 3.95 -7.25
N VAL A 101 -5.51 4.54 -8.16
CA VAL A 101 -6.95 4.69 -8.03
C VAL A 101 -7.63 3.47 -8.66
N VAL A 102 -8.55 2.87 -7.92
CA VAL A 102 -9.48 1.87 -8.46
C VAL A 102 -10.83 2.56 -8.57
N GLU A 103 -11.31 2.76 -9.79
CA GLU A 103 -12.58 3.43 -10.04
C GLU A 103 -13.74 2.52 -9.68
N GLY A 104 -14.71 3.10 -8.97
CA GLY A 104 -15.97 2.42 -8.70
C GLY A 104 -16.91 2.48 -9.90
N THR A 105 -18.09 1.92 -9.72
CA THR A 105 -19.17 1.99 -10.71
C THR A 105 -20.18 3.02 -10.25
N PRO A 106 -20.59 4.00 -11.08
CA PRO A 106 -21.65 4.93 -10.70
C PRO A 106 -22.93 4.18 -10.36
N SER A 107 -23.58 4.59 -9.27
CA SER A 107 -24.78 3.92 -8.78
C SER A 107 -25.67 4.91 -8.06
N ALA A 108 -26.99 4.70 -8.17
CA ALA A 108 -27.96 5.50 -7.44
C ALA A 108 -27.95 5.18 -5.93
N SER A 109 -27.32 4.07 -5.54
CA SER A 109 -27.28 3.61 -4.16
C SER A 109 -25.87 3.13 -3.81
N HIS A 110 -25.28 3.71 -2.76
CA HIS A 110 -23.97 3.28 -2.25
C HIS A 110 -24.08 2.98 -0.77
#